data_acce3b2cde42fab4c8afce95341a1fe9
#
_entry.id   acce3b2cde42fab4c8afce95341a1fe9
#
_cell.length_a   1.000
_cell.length_b   1.000
_cell.length_c   1.000
_cell.angle_alpha   90.00
_cell.angle_beta   90.00
_cell.angle_gamma   90.00
#
_symmetry.space_group_name_H-M   'P 1'
#
loop_
_entity.id
_entity.type
_entity.pdbx_description
1 polymer ?
#
loop_
_entity_poly.entity_id
_entity_poly.type
_entity_poly.pdbx_seq_one_letter_code
_entity_poly.pdbx_strand_id
1 'polypeptide(L)'
;MTLKDEFSTPIKGAKISVKIKSAKTITTDKNGKAKLTTNALAPKSSYTAKITFAGDTNHIKSTKSVKITVKKATPKLTAKAKSSKRTVKTKKYQVTLKTNKNKAMKKTKITLKVNGKTYHATTNKYGKAIFKITKLTKKGKFTAVIKYNGSKYYKTKTVKVKLTIK
;
A
#
# COMPACT_ATOMS: atom_id res chain seq x y z
N MET A 1 2.70 -15.82 16.78
CA MET A 1 2.06 -16.38 18.02
C MET A 1 2.99 -17.41 18.61
N THR A 2 2.87 -17.66 19.90
CA THR A 2 3.65 -18.68 20.61
C THR A 2 2.68 -19.62 21.33
N LEU A 3 2.92 -20.91 21.26
CA LEU A 3 2.21 -21.96 21.99
C LEU A 3 3.14 -22.54 23.05
N LYS A 4 2.68 -22.60 24.29
CA LYS A 4 3.41 -23.09 25.44
C LYS A 4 2.46 -23.95 26.29
N ASP A 5 3.03 -24.88 27.06
CA ASP A 5 2.32 -25.62 28.11
C ASP A 5 2.11 -24.78 29.38
N GLU A 6 1.55 -25.36 30.41
CA GLU A 6 1.30 -24.75 31.72
C GLU A 6 2.58 -24.36 32.47
N PHE A 7 3.70 -25.03 32.19
CA PHE A 7 5.03 -24.75 32.76
C PHE A 7 5.81 -23.72 31.93
N SER A 8 5.15 -23.06 30.95
CA SER A 8 5.77 -22.10 30.02
C SER A 8 6.79 -22.73 29.07
N THR A 9 6.82 -24.03 28.88
CA THR A 9 7.68 -24.75 27.93
C THR A 9 7.11 -24.64 26.52
N PRO A 10 7.93 -24.31 25.51
CA PRO A 10 7.46 -24.20 24.12
C PRO A 10 7.01 -25.56 23.55
N ILE A 11 5.80 -25.63 23.01
CA ILE A 11 5.31 -26.83 22.32
C ILE A 11 5.75 -26.77 20.84
N LYS A 12 6.73 -27.61 20.49
CA LYS A 12 7.30 -27.75 19.14
C LYS A 12 6.43 -28.67 18.27
N GLY A 13 6.37 -28.40 16.97
CA GLY A 13 5.72 -29.26 15.98
C GLY A 13 4.19 -29.28 16.05
N ALA A 14 3.58 -28.48 16.92
CA ALA A 14 2.13 -28.44 17.08
C ALA A 14 1.42 -27.85 15.88
N LYS A 15 0.37 -28.53 15.38
CA LYS A 15 -0.49 -28.04 14.30
C LYS A 15 -1.50 -27.04 14.87
N ILE A 16 -1.47 -25.81 14.36
CA ILE A 16 -2.39 -24.73 14.77
C ILE A 16 -3.26 -24.33 13.57
N SER A 17 -4.57 -24.38 13.74
CA SER A 17 -5.53 -23.84 12.77
C SER A 17 -5.75 -22.36 13.03
N VAL A 18 -5.61 -21.51 12.01
CA VAL A 18 -5.89 -20.07 12.08
C VAL A 18 -6.94 -19.71 11.05
N LYS A 19 -8.12 -19.29 11.49
CA LYS A 19 -9.23 -18.85 10.64
C LYS A 19 -9.41 -17.35 10.74
N ILE A 20 -9.24 -16.61 9.59
CA ILE A 20 -9.59 -15.19 9.45
C ILE A 20 -10.75 -15.05 8.47
N LYS A 21 -10.60 -15.50 7.24
CA LYS A 21 -11.67 -15.69 6.23
C LYS A 21 -11.80 -17.16 5.88
N SER A 22 -10.68 -17.82 5.65
CA SER A 22 -10.53 -19.25 5.48
C SER A 22 -9.57 -19.79 6.55
N ALA A 23 -9.69 -21.04 6.90
CA ALA A 23 -8.77 -21.71 7.81
C ALA A 23 -7.46 -22.01 7.09
N LYS A 24 -6.34 -21.85 7.81
CA LYS A 24 -5.00 -22.31 7.42
C LYS A 24 -4.35 -23.01 8.59
N THR A 25 -3.72 -24.14 8.32
CA THR A 25 -2.91 -24.85 9.33
C THR A 25 -1.46 -24.38 9.19
N ILE A 26 -0.84 -24.13 10.33
CA ILE A 26 0.57 -23.78 10.48
C ILE A 26 1.17 -24.60 11.62
N THR A 27 2.49 -24.78 11.60
CA THR A 27 3.19 -25.59 12.61
C THR A 27 4.10 -24.71 13.44
N THR A 28 4.23 -25.02 14.73
CA THR A 28 5.17 -24.34 15.63
C THR A 28 6.60 -24.81 15.42
N ASP A 29 7.55 -23.87 15.51
CA ASP A 29 8.99 -24.15 15.51
C ASP A 29 9.49 -24.65 16.88
N LYS A 30 10.81 -24.85 17.02
CA LYS A 30 11.46 -25.29 18.27
C LYS A 30 11.21 -24.40 19.49
N ASN A 31 10.83 -23.14 19.26
CA ASN A 31 10.49 -22.17 20.31
C ASN A 31 8.97 -22.03 20.51
N GLY A 32 8.17 -22.98 20.02
CA GLY A 32 6.71 -22.91 20.07
C GLY A 32 6.10 -21.79 19.21
N LYS A 33 6.90 -21.13 18.33
CA LYS A 33 6.44 -20.00 17.52
C LYS A 33 5.88 -20.47 16.19
N ALA A 34 4.74 -19.92 15.80
CA ALA A 34 4.15 -20.13 14.47
C ALA A 34 3.89 -18.80 13.78
N LYS A 35 4.19 -18.73 12.46
CA LYS A 35 4.03 -17.55 11.62
C LYS A 35 3.01 -17.83 10.51
N LEU A 36 1.89 -17.09 10.53
CA LEU A 36 0.92 -17.14 9.45
C LEU A 36 1.25 -16.10 8.37
N THR A 37 1.40 -16.54 7.13
CA THR A 37 1.42 -15.66 5.96
C THR A 37 0.06 -15.72 5.27
N THR A 38 -0.59 -14.57 5.13
CA THR A 38 -1.89 -14.46 4.47
C THR A 38 -1.77 -13.69 3.18
N ASN A 39 -2.72 -13.91 2.25
CA ASN A 39 -2.94 -12.99 1.13
C ASN A 39 -3.38 -11.62 1.67
N ALA A 40 -3.23 -10.56 0.84
CA ALA A 40 -3.58 -9.21 1.22
C ALA A 40 -5.05 -9.13 1.65
N LEU A 41 -5.28 -8.87 2.93
CA LEU A 41 -6.60 -8.57 3.46
C LEU A 41 -7.02 -7.15 3.02
N ALA A 42 -8.29 -6.97 2.67
CA ALA A 42 -8.82 -5.65 2.37
C ALA A 42 -8.79 -4.77 3.66
N PRO A 43 -8.56 -3.47 3.54
CA PRO A 43 -8.66 -2.57 4.68
C PRO A 43 -10.03 -2.65 5.33
N LYS A 44 -10.03 -2.95 6.63
CA LYS A 44 -11.22 -3.07 7.47
C LYS A 44 -10.82 -2.79 8.92
N SER A 45 -11.70 -2.16 9.68
CA SER A 45 -11.47 -1.81 11.08
C SER A 45 -11.20 -3.03 11.96
N SER A 46 -11.87 -4.13 11.67
CA SER A 46 -11.70 -5.35 12.47
C SER A 46 -11.90 -6.61 11.63
N TYR A 47 -10.97 -7.53 11.72
CA TYR A 47 -11.09 -8.95 11.42
C TYR A 47 -10.88 -9.72 12.73
N THR A 48 -11.60 -10.82 12.92
CA THR A 48 -11.32 -11.74 14.00
C THR A 48 -10.52 -12.91 13.47
N ALA A 49 -9.35 -13.14 14.03
CA ALA A 49 -8.56 -14.35 13.80
C ALA A 49 -8.86 -15.34 14.95
N LYS A 50 -9.53 -16.44 14.63
CA LYS A 50 -9.70 -17.56 15.55
C LYS A 50 -8.52 -18.51 15.40
N ILE A 51 -7.78 -18.73 16.48
CA ILE A 51 -6.57 -19.55 16.55
C ILE A 51 -6.91 -20.75 17.42
N THR A 52 -6.73 -21.96 16.88
CA THR A 52 -7.09 -23.19 17.58
C THR A 52 -5.92 -24.18 17.51
N PHE A 53 -5.47 -24.62 18.65
CA PHE A 53 -4.70 -25.84 18.86
C PHE A 53 -5.69 -26.93 19.25
N ALA A 54 -5.75 -28.03 18.54
CA ALA A 54 -6.73 -29.09 18.77
C ALA A 54 -6.40 -29.93 20.00
N GLY A 55 -5.22 -29.77 20.58
CA GLY A 55 -4.62 -30.66 21.55
C GLY A 55 -3.76 -31.75 20.90
N ASP A 56 -3.05 -32.48 21.68
CA ASP A 56 -2.34 -33.72 21.36
C ASP A 56 -2.41 -34.69 22.55
N THR A 57 -1.62 -35.77 22.53
CA THR A 57 -1.62 -36.78 23.59
C THR A 57 -1.34 -36.21 24.97
N ASN A 58 -0.53 -35.14 25.05
CA ASN A 58 -0.05 -34.60 26.34
C ASN A 58 -0.62 -33.21 26.66
N HIS A 59 -1.36 -32.59 25.71
CA HIS A 59 -1.83 -31.22 25.86
C HIS A 59 -3.29 -31.08 25.45
N ILE A 60 -4.07 -30.40 26.29
CA ILE A 60 -5.48 -30.12 26.00
C ILE A 60 -5.66 -29.10 24.90
N LYS A 61 -6.83 -29.14 24.27
CA LYS A 61 -7.25 -28.15 23.26
C LYS A 61 -7.22 -26.74 23.83
N SER A 62 -6.73 -25.79 23.00
CA SER A 62 -6.74 -24.35 23.31
C SER A 62 -7.25 -23.53 22.14
N THR A 63 -8.04 -22.49 22.42
CA THR A 63 -8.57 -21.57 21.42
C THR A 63 -8.43 -20.14 21.88
N LYS A 64 -7.96 -19.25 20.97
CA LYS A 64 -7.85 -17.80 21.22
C LYS A 64 -8.37 -17.02 20.03
N SER A 65 -9.13 -15.95 20.29
CA SER A 65 -9.57 -15.00 19.26
C SER A 65 -8.81 -13.69 19.40
N VAL A 66 -8.34 -13.15 18.25
CA VAL A 66 -7.57 -11.90 18.19
C VAL A 66 -8.20 -10.97 17.15
N LYS A 67 -8.43 -9.72 17.52
CA LYS A 67 -8.86 -8.67 16.57
C LYS A 67 -7.67 -8.14 15.78
N ILE A 68 -7.81 -8.04 14.46
CA ILE A 68 -6.79 -7.53 13.53
C ILE A 68 -7.36 -6.36 12.76
N THR A 69 -6.72 -5.21 12.82
CA THR A 69 -7.07 -4.04 12.01
C THR A 69 -6.18 -3.95 10.79
N VAL A 70 -6.77 -3.81 9.61
CA VAL A 70 -6.04 -3.61 8.34
C VAL A 70 -6.31 -2.21 7.82
N LYS A 71 -5.30 -1.35 7.83
CA LYS A 71 -5.40 0.05 7.35
C LYS A 71 -4.95 0.17 5.90
N LYS A 72 -5.49 1.18 5.18
CA LYS A 72 -4.99 1.54 3.84
C LYS A 72 -3.53 1.97 3.93
N ALA A 73 -2.71 1.47 3.02
CA ALA A 73 -1.30 1.86 2.91
C ALA A 73 -1.15 3.26 2.28
N THR A 74 -0.09 3.99 2.62
CA THR A 74 0.23 5.28 2.00
C THR A 74 1.13 5.04 0.79
N PRO A 75 0.71 5.41 -0.44
CA PRO A 75 1.54 5.27 -1.63
C PRO A 75 2.61 6.35 -1.67
N LYS A 76 3.67 6.12 -2.45
CA LYS A 76 4.73 7.09 -2.75
C LYS A 76 4.43 7.74 -4.10
N LEU A 77 4.03 9.02 -4.09
CA LEU A 77 3.86 9.85 -5.28
C LEU A 77 5.04 10.81 -5.33
N THR A 78 5.88 10.68 -6.35
CA THR A 78 7.10 11.50 -6.52
C THR A 78 6.95 12.40 -7.73
N ALA A 79 7.20 13.67 -7.52
CA ALA A 79 7.18 14.74 -8.53
C ALA A 79 8.34 15.70 -8.23
N LYS A 80 9.05 16.16 -9.28
CA LYS A 80 10.18 17.09 -9.14
C LYS A 80 9.83 18.43 -9.79
N ALA A 81 10.39 19.52 -9.29
CA ALA A 81 10.31 20.82 -9.97
C ALA A 81 10.87 20.72 -11.39
N LYS A 82 10.27 21.44 -12.32
CA LYS A 82 10.70 21.45 -13.73
C LYS A 82 10.59 22.83 -14.34
N SER A 83 11.60 23.20 -15.13
CA SER A 83 11.57 24.37 -16.01
C SER A 83 11.27 23.94 -17.43
N SER A 84 10.58 24.80 -18.19
CA SER A 84 10.27 24.61 -19.62
C SER A 84 10.29 25.95 -20.32
N LYS A 85 10.73 25.98 -21.59
CA LYS A 85 10.68 27.19 -22.43
C LYS A 85 9.21 27.51 -22.80
N ARG A 86 8.86 28.79 -22.89
CA ARG A 86 7.52 29.26 -23.29
C ARG A 86 7.15 28.74 -24.67
N THR A 87 8.11 28.74 -25.61
CA THR A 87 7.94 28.30 -27.00
C THR A 87 7.52 26.84 -27.17
N VAL A 88 7.75 26.00 -26.19
CA VAL A 88 7.30 24.59 -26.24
C VAL A 88 5.79 24.54 -26.06
N LYS A 89 5.03 24.27 -27.15
CA LYS A 89 3.55 24.17 -27.13
C LYS A 89 3.03 23.13 -26.14
N THR A 90 3.61 21.94 -26.13
CA THR A 90 3.23 20.85 -25.24
C THR A 90 4.36 20.51 -24.26
N LYS A 91 4.20 20.87 -22.99
CA LYS A 91 5.19 20.58 -21.94
C LYS A 91 4.91 19.21 -21.34
N LYS A 92 5.81 18.26 -21.58
CA LYS A 92 5.72 16.90 -20.98
C LYS A 92 6.22 16.95 -19.53
N TYR A 93 5.37 16.57 -18.60
CA TYR A 93 5.71 16.51 -17.18
C TYR A 93 5.49 15.11 -16.61
N GLN A 94 6.54 14.49 -16.08
CA GLN A 94 6.53 13.12 -15.57
C GLN A 94 6.44 13.10 -14.06
N VAL A 95 5.61 12.20 -13.54
CA VAL A 95 5.53 11.82 -12.12
C VAL A 95 5.65 10.31 -11.98
N THR A 96 5.96 9.83 -10.77
CA THR A 96 6.05 8.41 -10.49
C THR A 96 5.17 8.06 -9.30
N LEU A 97 4.36 7.00 -9.44
CA LEU A 97 3.53 6.46 -8.37
C LEU A 97 3.94 5.02 -8.06
N LYS A 98 4.29 4.77 -6.79
CA LYS A 98 4.69 3.46 -6.29
C LYS A 98 3.91 3.12 -5.02
N THR A 99 3.83 1.83 -4.70
CA THR A 99 3.32 1.36 -3.42
C THR A 99 4.26 1.79 -2.28
N ASN A 100 3.82 1.63 -1.03
CA ASN A 100 4.68 1.80 0.16
C ASN A 100 5.91 0.86 0.16
N LYS A 101 5.84 -0.27 -0.55
CA LYS A 101 6.93 -1.25 -0.76
C LYS A 101 7.73 -1.02 -2.06
N ASN A 102 7.72 0.20 -2.61
CA ASN A 102 8.42 0.61 -3.83
C ASN A 102 8.03 -0.12 -5.13
N LYS A 103 6.99 -0.95 -5.15
CA LYS A 103 6.48 -1.58 -6.38
C LYS A 103 5.71 -0.57 -7.23
N ALA A 104 5.85 -0.61 -8.55
CA ALA A 104 5.15 0.27 -9.48
C ALA A 104 3.62 0.09 -9.39
N MET A 105 2.88 1.19 -9.29
CA MET A 105 1.42 1.18 -9.42
C MET A 105 1.08 1.43 -10.90
N LYS A 106 0.71 0.37 -11.60
CA LYS A 106 0.43 0.35 -13.05
C LYS A 106 -1.02 0.77 -13.33
N LYS A 107 -1.30 1.26 -14.54
CA LYS A 107 -2.66 1.58 -15.04
C LYS A 107 -3.48 2.41 -14.04
N THR A 108 -2.81 3.31 -13.29
CA THR A 108 -3.42 4.11 -12.23
C THR A 108 -3.60 5.54 -12.71
N LYS A 109 -4.83 6.06 -12.62
CA LYS A 109 -5.16 7.45 -12.98
C LYS A 109 -4.61 8.42 -11.95
N ILE A 110 -3.95 9.49 -12.42
CA ILE A 110 -3.43 10.62 -11.64
C ILE A 110 -3.91 11.91 -12.27
N THR A 111 -4.19 12.90 -11.44
CA THR A 111 -4.54 14.26 -11.91
C THR A 111 -3.45 15.25 -11.57
N LEU A 112 -3.28 16.27 -12.41
CA LEU A 112 -2.41 17.43 -12.19
C LEU A 112 -3.23 18.69 -12.42
N LYS A 113 -3.31 19.56 -11.42
CA LYS A 113 -3.94 20.87 -11.53
C LYS A 113 -2.84 21.95 -11.51
N VAL A 114 -2.80 22.83 -12.52
CA VAL A 114 -1.87 23.96 -12.62
C VAL A 114 -2.55 25.09 -13.37
N ASN A 115 -2.37 26.31 -12.90
CA ASN A 115 -2.95 27.52 -13.50
C ASN A 115 -4.44 27.35 -13.86
N GLY A 116 -5.25 26.91 -12.89
CA GLY A 116 -6.70 26.68 -13.03
C GLY A 116 -7.11 25.48 -13.91
N LYS A 117 -6.20 24.87 -14.67
CA LYS A 117 -6.50 23.74 -15.57
C LYS A 117 -6.10 22.40 -14.96
N THR A 118 -6.93 21.37 -15.23
CA THR A 118 -6.70 20.00 -14.78
C THR A 118 -6.29 19.11 -15.96
N TYR A 119 -5.25 18.32 -15.75
CA TYR A 119 -4.72 17.35 -16.71
C TYR A 119 -4.78 15.95 -16.10
N HIS A 120 -5.00 14.95 -16.93
CA HIS A 120 -5.10 13.55 -16.54
C HIS A 120 -4.00 12.73 -17.19
N ALA A 121 -3.45 11.77 -16.47
CA ALA A 121 -2.51 10.82 -17.00
C ALA A 121 -2.66 9.47 -16.28
N THR A 122 -2.30 8.40 -16.98
CA THR A 122 -2.32 7.03 -16.45
C THR A 122 -0.89 6.51 -16.33
N THR A 123 -0.57 5.83 -15.25
CA THR A 123 0.75 5.24 -15.05
C THR A 123 0.99 4.04 -15.96
N ASN A 124 2.20 3.94 -16.50
CA ASN A 124 2.68 2.81 -17.30
C ASN A 124 3.14 1.62 -16.41
N LYS A 125 3.76 0.61 -17.03
CA LYS A 125 4.29 -0.59 -16.34
C LYS A 125 5.35 -0.28 -15.27
N TYR A 126 6.01 0.86 -15.33
CA TYR A 126 7.01 1.34 -14.37
C TYR A 126 6.43 2.29 -13.30
N GLY A 127 5.11 2.52 -13.28
CA GLY A 127 4.45 3.48 -12.40
C GLY A 127 4.70 4.94 -12.78
N LYS A 128 5.18 5.23 -14.00
CA LYS A 128 5.41 6.58 -14.51
C LYS A 128 4.18 7.09 -15.28
N ALA A 129 3.71 8.30 -14.99
CA ALA A 129 2.66 9.00 -15.71
C ALA A 129 3.21 10.29 -16.32
N ILE A 130 2.88 10.58 -17.59
CA ILE A 130 3.33 11.75 -18.30
C ILE A 130 2.12 12.62 -18.63
N PHE A 131 2.08 13.81 -18.06
CA PHE A 131 1.09 14.84 -18.37
C PHE A 131 1.55 15.65 -19.57
N LYS A 132 0.63 15.91 -20.51
CA LYS A 132 0.82 16.83 -21.64
C LYS A 132 0.16 18.17 -21.28
N ILE A 133 0.97 19.15 -20.82
CA ILE A 133 0.49 20.45 -20.37
C ILE A 133 0.54 21.42 -21.56
N THR A 134 -0.62 21.81 -22.10
CA THR A 134 -0.75 22.67 -23.29
C THR A 134 -1.12 24.11 -22.95
N LYS A 135 -1.84 24.34 -21.84
CA LYS A 135 -2.39 25.67 -21.48
C LYS A 135 -1.50 26.44 -20.49
N LEU A 136 -0.18 26.23 -20.50
CA LEU A 136 0.76 26.92 -19.62
C LEU A 136 1.74 27.74 -20.50
N THR A 137 1.29 28.90 -20.94
CA THR A 137 1.98 29.73 -21.95
C THR A 137 2.63 31.01 -21.39
N LYS A 138 2.17 31.51 -20.25
CA LYS A 138 2.75 32.71 -19.60
C LYS A 138 4.07 32.38 -18.91
N LYS A 139 5.06 33.26 -18.96
CA LYS A 139 6.29 33.20 -18.15
C LYS A 139 5.94 33.25 -16.65
N GLY A 140 6.72 32.58 -15.82
CA GLY A 140 6.53 32.62 -14.37
C GLY A 140 6.67 31.28 -13.67
N LYS A 141 6.50 31.31 -12.36
CA LYS A 141 6.54 30.13 -11.48
C LYS A 141 5.10 29.74 -11.11
N PHE A 142 4.71 28.50 -11.40
CA PHE A 142 3.37 27.98 -11.17
C PHE A 142 3.43 26.82 -10.19
N THR A 143 2.49 26.79 -9.24
CA THR A 143 2.34 25.61 -8.35
C THR A 143 1.45 24.58 -9.02
N ALA A 144 2.00 23.43 -9.35
CA ALA A 144 1.24 22.27 -9.80
C ALA A 144 0.89 21.38 -8.62
N VAL A 145 -0.39 21.00 -8.53
CA VAL A 145 -0.92 20.06 -7.52
C VAL A 145 -1.19 18.74 -8.21
N ILE A 146 -0.44 17.71 -7.84
CA ILE A 146 -0.58 16.35 -8.37
C ILE A 146 -1.31 15.50 -7.35
N LYS A 147 -2.38 14.81 -7.76
CA LYS A 147 -3.23 14.02 -6.86
C LYS A 147 -3.46 12.62 -7.41
N TYR A 148 -3.25 11.64 -6.54
CA TYR A 148 -3.78 10.29 -6.65
C TYR A 148 -4.97 10.16 -5.70
N ASN A 149 -6.14 9.73 -6.20
CA ASN A 149 -7.38 9.71 -5.43
C ASN A 149 -7.52 8.51 -4.48
N GLY A 150 -6.48 7.66 -4.42
CA GLY A 150 -6.54 6.46 -3.60
C GLY A 150 -7.20 5.28 -4.33
N SER A 151 -7.31 4.18 -3.61
CA SER A 151 -7.98 2.95 -4.05
C SER A 151 -8.53 2.17 -2.85
N LYS A 152 -9.04 0.96 -3.08
CA LYS A 152 -9.44 0.03 -2.03
C LYS A 152 -8.32 -0.17 -0.99
N TYR A 153 -7.06 -0.28 -1.42
CA TYR A 153 -5.91 -0.63 -0.58
C TYR A 153 -4.99 0.53 -0.22
N TYR A 154 -5.10 1.67 -0.91
CA TYR A 154 -4.21 2.81 -0.74
C TYR A 154 -4.97 4.09 -0.41
N LYS A 155 -4.39 4.91 0.47
CA LYS A 155 -4.87 6.26 0.78
C LYS A 155 -4.69 7.18 -0.44
N THR A 156 -5.43 8.28 -0.46
CA THR A 156 -5.15 9.42 -1.36
C THR A 156 -3.75 9.96 -1.09
N LYS A 157 -3.11 10.51 -2.12
CA LYS A 157 -1.82 11.19 -1.98
C LYS A 157 -1.77 12.42 -2.88
N THR A 158 -1.39 13.55 -2.31
CA THR A 158 -1.20 14.82 -3.00
C THR A 158 0.22 15.31 -2.83
N VAL A 159 0.80 15.87 -3.89
CA VAL A 159 2.12 16.51 -3.89
C VAL A 159 2.02 17.83 -4.64
N LYS A 160 2.65 18.89 -4.11
CA LYS A 160 2.76 20.20 -4.74
C LYS A 160 4.19 20.39 -5.22
N VAL A 161 4.37 20.91 -6.46
CA VAL A 161 5.68 21.21 -7.05
C VAL A 161 5.64 22.52 -7.80
N LYS A 162 6.81 23.13 -8.00
CA LYS A 162 6.97 24.33 -8.81
C LYS A 162 7.28 23.95 -10.26
N LEU A 163 6.51 24.50 -11.21
CA LEU A 163 6.80 24.48 -12.63
C LEU A 163 7.17 25.91 -13.06
N THR A 164 8.34 26.07 -13.68
CA THR A 164 8.83 27.37 -14.13
C THR A 164 8.76 27.45 -15.65
N ILE A 165 8.15 28.51 -16.19
CA ILE A 165 8.11 28.81 -17.61
C ILE A 165 9.04 30.01 -17.87
N LYS A 166 10.04 29.78 -18.71
CA LYS A 166 11.05 30.77 -19.12
C LYS A 166 10.75 31.33 -20.51
#